data_9bc1c08dac5428c18b4c01b2f1b2bac1
#
_entry.id   9bc1c08dac5428c18b4c01b2f1b2bac1
#
_cell.length_a   1.000
_cell.length_b   1.000
_cell.length_c   1.000
_cell.angle_alpha   90.00
_cell.angle_beta   90.00
_cell.angle_gamma   90.00
#
_symmetry.space_group_name_H-M   'P 1'
#
loop_
_entity.id
_entity.type
_entity.pdbx_description
1 polymer ?
#
loop_
_entity_poly.entity_id
_entity_poly.type
_entity_poly.pdbx_seq_one_letter_code
_entity_poly.pdbx_strand_id
1 'polypeptide(L)'
;MQDESRCSHLLVALGVAVALACRALPWLLQPQLALDDGAFFFAQNYSEFQWGAIFRPYAGYVPVGTNLSALLLCRLPIAWIPVAFVLAAMVMMFGCARTLLRPAWEQVAPYRIRVAMAYGLVVIPFGSNLEFTSLAYAQWPQMLWLFLLLMEPLRATGRRRRHELGRCGLVVFLAIANPLSVLLAPLGL
;
A
#
# COMPACT_ATOMS: atom_id res chain seq x y z
N MET A 1 -8.03 -31.10 -1.63
CA MET A 1 -6.96 -30.37 -2.34
C MET A 1 -7.21 -28.87 -2.51
N GLN A 2 -8.40 -28.36 -2.91
CA GLN A 2 -8.63 -26.90 -3.04
C GLN A 2 -8.67 -26.16 -1.69
N ASP A 3 -9.15 -26.76 -0.63
CA ASP A 3 -9.22 -26.14 0.70
C ASP A 3 -7.86 -26.05 1.40
N GLU A 4 -6.99 -27.06 1.23
CA GLU A 4 -5.62 -27.00 1.77
C GLU A 4 -4.78 -25.89 1.14
N SER A 5 -4.96 -25.64 -0.15
CA SER A 5 -4.26 -24.53 -0.82
C SER A 5 -4.73 -23.16 -0.32
N ARG A 6 -6.02 -22.99 -0.06
CA ARG A 6 -6.57 -21.74 0.49
C ARG A 6 -6.09 -21.47 1.91
N CYS A 7 -6.05 -22.51 2.75
CA CYS A 7 -5.55 -22.40 4.11
C CYS A 7 -4.07 -21.97 4.14
N SER A 8 -3.24 -22.56 3.28
CA SER A 8 -1.82 -22.19 3.19
C SER A 8 -1.62 -20.74 2.73
N HIS A 9 -2.39 -20.26 1.76
CA HIS A 9 -2.32 -18.86 1.31
C HIS A 9 -2.73 -17.87 2.41
N LEU A 10 -3.75 -18.20 3.22
CA LEU A 10 -4.17 -17.38 4.35
C LEU A 10 -3.11 -17.33 5.43
N LEU A 11 -2.51 -18.48 5.79
CA LEU A 11 -1.45 -18.55 6.79
C LEU A 11 -0.22 -17.74 6.37
N VAL A 12 0.18 -17.82 5.10
CA VAL A 12 1.29 -17.01 4.58
C VAL A 12 0.96 -15.52 4.61
N ALA A 13 -0.24 -15.12 4.19
CA ALA A 13 -0.67 -13.73 4.25
C ALA A 13 -0.71 -13.20 5.69
N LEU A 14 -1.19 -14.01 6.64
CA LEU A 14 -1.15 -13.69 8.06
C LEU A 14 0.29 -13.55 8.57
N GLY A 15 1.18 -14.47 8.20
CA GLY A 15 2.60 -14.40 8.56
C GLY A 15 3.27 -13.12 8.04
N VAL A 16 2.96 -12.71 6.81
CA VAL A 16 3.44 -11.43 6.24
C VAL A 16 2.88 -10.24 7.03
N ALA A 17 1.60 -10.26 7.40
CA ALA A 17 0.99 -9.21 8.20
C ALA A 17 1.62 -9.11 9.59
N VAL A 18 1.89 -10.26 10.24
CA VAL A 18 2.58 -10.33 11.54
C VAL A 18 4.01 -9.80 11.42
N ALA A 19 4.76 -10.20 10.40
CA ALA A 19 6.13 -9.72 10.18
C ALA A 19 6.14 -8.18 9.99
N LEU A 20 5.18 -7.65 9.24
CA LEU A 20 5.03 -6.20 9.05
C LEU A 20 4.67 -5.50 10.37
N ALA A 21 3.76 -6.07 11.15
CA ALA A 21 3.39 -5.54 12.46
C ALA A 21 4.56 -5.56 13.45
N CYS A 22 5.33 -6.64 13.49
CA CYS A 22 6.56 -6.73 14.31
C CYS A 22 7.58 -5.64 13.91
N ARG A 23 7.73 -5.39 12.62
CA ARG A 23 8.63 -4.35 12.12
C ARG A 23 8.16 -2.94 12.47
N ALA A 24 6.86 -2.70 12.41
CA ALA A 24 6.25 -1.42 12.77
C ALA A 24 6.04 -1.27 14.30
N LEU A 25 6.35 -2.30 15.10
CA LEU A 25 6.03 -2.34 16.52
C LEU A 25 6.50 -1.12 17.31
N PRO A 26 7.73 -0.59 17.14
CA PRO A 26 8.16 0.61 17.86
C PRO A 26 7.23 1.82 17.60
N TRP A 27 6.77 1.98 16.37
CA TRP A 27 5.87 3.05 15.94
C TRP A 27 4.42 2.84 16.37
N LEU A 28 4.02 1.59 16.59
CA LEU A 28 2.70 1.26 17.12
C LEU A 28 2.64 1.40 18.65
N LEU A 29 3.74 1.10 19.35
CA LEU A 29 3.82 1.23 20.82
C LEU A 29 4.07 2.67 21.27
N GLN A 30 4.81 3.43 20.49
CA GLN A 30 5.08 4.86 20.73
C GLN A 30 4.68 5.66 19.49
N PRO A 31 3.37 5.79 19.25
CA PRO A 31 2.87 6.37 18.02
C PRO A 31 3.21 7.87 17.96
N GLN A 32 3.88 8.24 16.88
CA GLN A 32 4.24 9.62 16.58
C GLN A 32 4.11 9.86 15.08
N LEU A 33 3.79 11.10 14.73
CA LEU A 33 3.80 11.53 13.33
C LEU A 33 5.25 11.77 12.91
N ALA A 34 5.73 10.98 11.97
CA ALA A 34 7.09 11.08 11.48
C ALA A 34 7.23 12.23 10.49
N LEU A 35 8.30 13.04 10.62
CA LEU A 35 8.70 14.03 9.61
C LEU A 35 7.52 14.80 8.98
N ASP A 36 7.35 14.63 7.68
CA ASP A 36 6.33 15.30 6.87
C ASP A 36 4.89 14.90 7.22
N ASP A 37 4.69 13.75 7.84
CA ASP A 37 3.36 13.34 8.33
C ASP A 37 2.81 14.35 9.33
N GLY A 38 3.64 14.81 10.26
CA GLY A 38 3.25 15.82 11.25
C GLY A 38 3.27 17.23 10.70
N ALA A 39 4.40 17.63 10.12
CA ALA A 39 4.64 19.00 9.71
C ALA A 39 3.75 19.45 8.52
N PHE A 40 3.42 18.52 7.64
CA PHE A 40 2.68 18.83 6.43
C PHE A 40 1.29 18.19 6.40
N PHE A 41 1.20 16.86 6.36
CA PHE A 41 -0.07 16.18 6.13
C PHE A 41 -1.05 16.32 7.30
N PHE A 42 -0.59 16.20 8.54
CA PHE A 42 -1.43 16.41 9.71
C PHE A 42 -1.77 17.89 9.89
N ALA A 43 -0.77 18.77 9.94
CA ALA A 43 -0.97 20.18 10.24
C ALA A 43 -1.95 20.85 9.26
N GLN A 44 -1.92 20.49 7.98
CA GLN A 44 -2.79 21.06 6.96
C GLN A 44 -4.22 20.51 6.95
N ASN A 45 -4.45 19.32 7.50
CA ASN A 45 -5.73 18.63 7.38
C ASN A 45 -6.49 18.52 8.70
N TYR A 46 -5.85 18.80 9.84
CA TYR A 46 -6.47 18.61 11.15
C TYR A 46 -7.48 19.72 11.50
N SER A 47 -7.14 20.98 11.21
CA SER A 47 -7.97 22.13 11.62
C SER A 47 -9.27 22.23 10.82
N GLU A 48 -9.21 21.98 9.51
CA GLU A 48 -10.35 22.18 8.61
C GLU A 48 -10.48 21.03 7.61
N PHE A 49 -11.74 20.62 7.38
CA PHE A 49 -12.05 19.67 6.32
C PHE A 49 -12.30 20.42 5.01
N GLN A 50 -11.35 20.32 4.10
CA GLN A 50 -11.46 20.93 2.78
C GLN A 50 -11.15 19.91 1.68
N TRP A 51 -12.11 19.58 0.83
CA TRP A 51 -11.89 18.68 -0.31
C TRP A 51 -10.75 19.13 -1.22
N GLY A 52 -10.54 20.44 -1.36
CA GLY A 52 -9.41 21.01 -2.11
C GLY A 52 -8.03 20.59 -1.57
N ALA A 53 -7.93 20.17 -0.33
CA ALA A 53 -6.69 19.67 0.28
C ALA A 53 -6.13 18.44 -0.44
N ILE A 54 -6.98 17.65 -1.12
CA ILE A 54 -6.57 16.47 -1.91
C ILE A 54 -5.59 16.90 -3.02
N PHE A 55 -5.74 18.10 -3.56
CA PHE A 55 -4.94 18.61 -4.67
C PHE A 55 -3.80 19.53 -4.21
N ARG A 56 -3.50 19.62 -2.92
CA ARG A 56 -2.38 20.42 -2.43
C ARG A 56 -1.05 19.84 -2.90
N PRO A 57 -0.16 20.68 -3.46
CA PRO A 57 1.16 20.24 -3.87
C PRO A 57 2.04 19.97 -2.64
N TYR A 58 2.90 18.97 -2.77
CA TYR A 58 3.95 18.63 -1.82
C TYR A 58 5.22 18.30 -2.59
N ALA A 59 6.35 18.92 -2.25
CA ALA A 59 7.64 18.69 -2.88
C ALA A 59 7.62 18.76 -4.43
N GLY A 60 6.79 19.65 -5.00
CA GLY A 60 6.71 19.86 -6.45
C GLY A 60 5.73 18.95 -7.20
N TYR A 61 4.97 18.12 -6.51
CA TYR A 61 3.94 17.25 -7.09
C TYR A 61 2.69 17.18 -6.19
N VAL A 62 1.61 16.58 -6.69
CA VAL A 62 0.36 16.43 -5.94
C VAL A 62 0.17 14.95 -5.54
N PRO A 63 0.44 14.57 -4.27
CA PRO A 63 0.26 13.20 -3.79
C PRO A 63 -1.20 12.94 -3.40
N VAL A 64 -2.08 12.79 -4.40
CA VAL A 64 -3.53 12.67 -4.21
C VAL A 64 -3.90 11.58 -3.20
N GLY A 65 -3.27 10.41 -3.28
CA GLY A 65 -3.56 9.28 -2.38
C GLY A 65 -3.17 9.57 -0.93
N THR A 66 -2.00 10.17 -0.72
CA THR A 66 -1.52 10.57 0.62
C THR A 66 -2.39 11.69 1.19
N ASN A 67 -2.69 12.73 0.39
CA ASN A 67 -3.56 13.83 0.80
C ASN A 67 -4.97 13.34 1.16
N LEU A 68 -5.57 12.48 0.35
CA LEU A 68 -6.89 11.89 0.62
C LEU A 68 -6.86 11.07 1.92
N SER A 69 -5.83 10.24 2.09
CA SER A 69 -5.66 9.44 3.32
C SER A 69 -5.52 10.35 4.54
N ALA A 70 -4.65 11.36 4.48
CA ALA A 70 -4.47 12.33 5.56
C ALA A 70 -5.76 13.08 5.88
N LEU A 71 -6.49 13.55 4.86
CA LEU A 71 -7.76 14.27 5.03
C LEU A 71 -8.80 13.44 5.79
N LEU A 72 -8.89 12.14 5.48
CA LEU A 72 -9.83 11.23 6.14
C LEU A 72 -9.35 10.85 7.54
N LEU A 73 -8.08 10.49 7.70
CA LEU A 73 -7.52 10.02 8.97
C LEU A 73 -7.44 11.13 10.02
N CYS A 74 -7.25 12.39 9.62
CA CYS A 74 -7.29 13.54 10.52
C CYS A 74 -8.69 13.81 11.12
N ARG A 75 -9.74 13.07 10.74
CA ARG A 75 -11.07 13.11 11.38
C ARG A 75 -11.20 12.19 12.58
N LEU A 76 -10.21 11.34 12.81
CA LEU A 76 -10.15 10.50 14.00
C LEU A 76 -9.80 11.35 15.24
N PRO A 77 -10.11 10.86 16.44
CA PRO A 77 -9.60 11.47 17.67
C PRO A 77 -8.07 11.59 17.62
N ILE A 78 -7.52 12.71 18.06
CA ILE A 78 -6.09 13.06 17.92
C ILE A 78 -5.13 11.96 18.39
N ALA A 79 -5.50 11.24 19.46
CA ALA A 79 -4.70 10.14 20.00
C ALA A 79 -4.55 8.95 19.04
N TRP A 80 -5.47 8.79 18.08
CA TRP A 80 -5.48 7.68 17.13
C TRP A 80 -4.82 8.03 15.78
N ILE A 81 -4.64 9.33 15.50
CA ILE A 81 -4.13 9.78 14.20
C ILE A 81 -2.74 9.20 13.89
N PRO A 82 -1.75 9.24 14.81
CA PRO A 82 -0.43 8.69 14.50
C PRO A 82 -0.47 7.18 14.20
N VAL A 83 -1.23 6.40 14.97
CA VAL A 83 -1.43 4.97 14.71
C VAL A 83 -2.10 4.74 13.36
N ALA A 84 -3.11 5.52 13.01
CA ALA A 84 -3.84 5.40 11.77
C ALA A 84 -2.95 5.70 10.54
N PHE A 85 -2.02 6.65 10.64
CA PHE A 85 -1.04 6.93 9.60
C PHE A 85 -0.10 5.75 9.38
N VAL A 86 0.43 5.16 10.47
CA VAL A 86 1.26 3.95 10.41
C VAL A 86 0.48 2.80 9.77
N LEU A 87 -0.75 2.55 10.21
CA LEU A 87 -1.59 1.47 9.67
C LEU A 87 -1.90 1.67 8.18
N ALA A 88 -2.14 2.91 7.75
CA ALA A 88 -2.37 3.21 6.34
C ALA A 88 -1.13 2.88 5.47
N ALA A 89 0.07 3.25 5.92
CA ALA A 89 1.32 2.89 5.24
C ALA A 89 1.52 1.36 5.20
N MET A 90 1.26 0.67 6.31
CA MET A 90 1.33 -0.80 6.39
C MET A 90 0.35 -1.48 5.42
N VAL A 91 -0.87 -0.97 5.26
CA VAL A 91 -1.87 -1.51 4.32
C VAL A 91 -1.36 -1.44 2.87
N MET A 92 -0.69 -0.36 2.49
CA MET A 92 -0.11 -0.23 1.14
C MET A 92 0.98 -1.27 0.90
N MET A 93 1.89 -1.47 1.86
CA MET A 93 2.94 -2.49 1.76
C MET A 93 2.37 -3.91 1.78
N PHE A 94 1.39 -4.17 2.64
CA PHE A 94 0.68 -5.45 2.65
C PHE A 94 -0.02 -5.74 1.32
N GLY A 95 -0.58 -4.71 0.67
CA GLY A 95 -1.17 -4.82 -0.67
C GLY A 95 -0.16 -5.32 -1.71
N CYS A 96 1.08 -4.82 -1.68
CA CYS A 96 2.16 -5.32 -2.55
C CYS A 96 2.43 -6.81 -2.31
N ALA A 97 2.73 -7.17 -1.07
CA ALA A 97 3.03 -8.55 -0.71
C ALA A 97 1.86 -9.50 -1.03
N ARG A 98 0.63 -9.08 -0.74
CA ARG A 98 -0.59 -9.85 -1.05
C ARG A 98 -0.81 -10.03 -2.55
N THR A 99 -0.40 -9.07 -3.36
CA THR A 99 -0.50 -9.17 -4.83
C THR A 99 0.43 -10.25 -5.38
N LEU A 100 1.66 -10.36 -4.89
CA LEU A 100 2.60 -11.43 -5.26
C LEU A 100 2.08 -12.83 -4.92
N LEU A 101 1.28 -12.97 -3.87
CA LEU A 101 0.69 -14.24 -3.45
C LEU A 101 -0.52 -14.65 -4.30
N ARG A 102 -1.01 -13.79 -5.21
CA ARG A 102 -2.17 -14.10 -6.05
C ARG A 102 -1.87 -15.25 -7.02
N PRO A 103 -2.85 -16.13 -7.29
CA PRO A 103 -2.66 -17.23 -8.22
C PRO A 103 -2.29 -16.80 -9.65
N ALA A 104 -2.59 -15.55 -10.04
CA ALA A 104 -2.21 -15.05 -11.37
C ALA A 104 -0.68 -15.07 -11.59
N TRP A 105 0.10 -14.93 -10.53
CA TRP A 105 1.56 -14.96 -10.56
C TRP A 105 2.17 -16.36 -10.67
N GLU A 106 1.37 -17.44 -10.66
CA GLU A 106 1.84 -18.82 -10.83
C GLU A 106 2.52 -19.04 -12.20
N GLN A 107 2.14 -18.25 -13.19
CA GLN A 107 2.75 -18.30 -14.53
C GLN A 107 4.14 -17.66 -14.55
N VAL A 108 4.45 -16.77 -13.61
CA VAL A 108 5.71 -16.04 -13.55
C VAL A 108 6.71 -16.72 -12.62
N ALA A 109 6.23 -17.18 -11.45
CA ALA A 109 7.10 -17.78 -10.44
C ALA A 109 6.35 -18.84 -9.61
N PRO A 110 7.04 -19.93 -9.21
CA PRO A 110 6.47 -20.94 -8.34
C PRO A 110 6.12 -20.34 -6.95
N TYR A 111 5.16 -20.95 -6.28
CA TYR A 111 4.61 -20.43 -5.00
C TYR A 111 5.68 -20.10 -3.96
N ARG A 112 6.69 -20.98 -3.80
CA ARG A 112 7.78 -20.77 -2.84
C ARG A 112 8.57 -19.49 -3.09
N ILE A 113 8.85 -19.17 -4.35
CA ILE A 113 9.55 -17.93 -4.73
C ILE A 113 8.67 -16.72 -4.45
N ARG A 114 7.37 -16.79 -4.76
CA ARG A 114 6.42 -15.71 -4.48
C ARG A 114 6.29 -15.44 -2.98
N VAL A 115 6.29 -16.49 -2.17
CA VAL A 115 6.33 -16.39 -0.70
C VAL A 115 7.62 -15.70 -0.25
N ALA A 116 8.77 -16.14 -0.76
CA ALA A 116 10.06 -15.52 -0.43
C ALA A 116 10.10 -14.03 -0.83
N MET A 117 9.56 -13.67 -2.01
CA MET A 117 9.45 -12.28 -2.45
C MET A 117 8.53 -11.45 -1.54
N ALA A 118 7.37 -12.00 -1.16
CA ALA A 118 6.42 -11.32 -0.28
C ALA A 118 7.01 -11.06 1.12
N TYR A 119 7.71 -12.02 1.69
CA TYR A 119 8.45 -11.82 2.95
C TYR A 119 9.64 -10.90 2.75
N GLY A 120 10.39 -11.03 1.66
CA GLY A 120 11.53 -10.17 1.33
C GLY A 120 11.14 -8.70 1.32
N LEU A 121 10.01 -8.34 0.70
CA LEU A 121 9.50 -6.97 0.69
C LEU A 121 9.27 -6.40 2.10
N VAL A 122 8.92 -7.25 3.06
CA VAL A 122 8.57 -6.83 4.42
C VAL A 122 9.76 -6.90 5.36
N VAL A 123 10.64 -7.90 5.20
CA VAL A 123 11.71 -8.20 6.16
C VAL A 123 13.02 -7.49 5.79
N ILE A 124 13.32 -7.35 4.50
CA ILE A 124 14.56 -6.70 4.06
C ILE A 124 14.51 -5.21 4.42
N PRO A 125 15.50 -4.69 5.14
CA PRO A 125 15.56 -3.27 5.46
C PRO A 125 15.97 -2.47 4.21
N PHE A 126 15.04 -1.66 3.72
CA PHE A 126 15.32 -0.65 2.70
C PHE A 126 15.52 0.68 3.43
N GLY A 127 16.77 1.02 3.80
CA GLY A 127 17.09 2.27 4.45
C GLY A 127 16.43 2.48 5.82
N SER A 128 15.63 3.54 5.95
CA SER A 128 14.84 3.82 7.15
C SER A 128 13.54 3.00 7.15
N ASN A 129 12.95 2.74 8.31
CA ASN A 129 11.63 2.07 8.36
C ASN A 129 10.46 2.99 7.95
N LEU A 130 10.73 4.20 7.47
CA LEU A 130 9.72 5.20 7.15
C LEU A 130 8.80 4.76 6.02
N GLU A 131 9.27 3.96 5.06
CA GLU A 131 8.49 3.44 3.95
C GLU A 131 7.32 2.55 4.42
N PHE A 132 7.41 2.00 5.64
CA PHE A 132 6.40 1.13 6.24
C PHE A 132 5.55 1.82 7.30
N THR A 133 5.97 2.98 7.80
CA THR A 133 5.42 3.60 9.00
C THR A 133 5.02 5.06 8.81
N SER A 134 5.39 5.68 7.67
CA SER A 134 5.02 7.05 7.34
C SER A 134 4.10 7.09 6.13
N LEU A 135 3.02 7.84 6.25
CA LEU A 135 2.07 8.06 5.17
C LEU A 135 2.69 8.88 4.03
N ALA A 136 3.61 9.81 4.34
CA ALA A 136 4.34 10.60 3.35
C ALA A 136 5.16 9.71 2.40
N TYR A 137 5.76 8.64 2.94
CA TYR A 137 6.56 7.70 2.17
C TYR A 137 5.75 6.56 1.54
N ALA A 138 4.45 6.46 1.85
CA ALA A 138 3.56 5.43 1.29
C ALA A 138 3.44 5.48 -0.24
N GLN A 139 3.87 6.56 -0.88
CA GLN A 139 3.95 6.67 -2.34
C GLN A 139 4.84 5.58 -2.97
N TRP A 140 5.91 5.15 -2.30
CA TRP A 140 6.80 4.11 -2.81
C TRP A 140 6.12 2.73 -2.86
N PRO A 141 5.53 2.22 -1.78
CA PRO A 141 4.73 1.00 -1.86
C PRO A 141 3.50 1.14 -2.77
N GLN A 142 2.87 2.33 -2.90
CA GLN A 142 1.79 2.53 -3.87
C GLN A 142 2.28 2.34 -5.31
N MET A 143 3.44 2.90 -5.66
CA MET A 143 4.04 2.73 -6.98
C MET A 143 4.39 1.27 -7.25
N LEU A 144 5.02 0.60 -6.29
CA LEU A 144 5.32 -0.83 -6.40
C LEU A 144 4.05 -1.65 -6.57
N TRP A 145 3.00 -1.33 -5.82
CA TRP A 145 1.72 -2.04 -5.92
C TRP A 145 1.08 -1.85 -7.29
N LEU A 146 1.09 -0.62 -7.82
CA LEU A 146 0.64 -0.32 -9.18
C LEU A 146 1.44 -1.14 -10.21
N PHE A 147 2.77 -1.12 -10.12
CA PHE A 147 3.65 -1.91 -10.99
C PHE A 147 3.29 -3.39 -10.97
N LEU A 148 3.14 -3.99 -9.78
CA LEU A 148 2.77 -5.39 -9.63
C LEU A 148 1.39 -5.69 -10.24
N LEU A 149 0.42 -4.78 -10.12
CA LEU A 149 -0.91 -4.95 -10.70
C LEU A 149 -0.89 -4.84 -12.23
N LEU A 150 -0.06 -3.96 -12.80
CA LEU A 150 0.10 -3.83 -14.25
C LEU A 150 0.80 -5.06 -14.83
N MET A 151 1.81 -5.59 -14.15
CA MET A 151 2.55 -6.79 -14.56
C MET A 151 1.78 -8.10 -14.27
N GLU A 152 0.68 -8.05 -13.51
CA GLU A 152 -0.11 -9.25 -13.20
C GLU A 152 -0.69 -9.88 -14.48
N PRO A 153 -0.32 -11.13 -14.84
CA PRO A 153 -0.78 -11.77 -16.07
C PRO A 153 -2.32 -11.80 -16.15
N LEU A 154 -2.85 -11.42 -17.31
CA LEU A 154 -4.28 -11.54 -17.57
C LEU A 154 -4.62 -13.03 -17.70
N ARG A 155 -5.48 -13.54 -16.84
CA ARG A 155 -6.00 -14.89 -16.98
C ARG A 155 -7.08 -14.91 -18.07
N ALA A 156 -6.83 -15.69 -19.11
CA ALA A 156 -7.76 -15.88 -20.25
C ALA A 156 -9.09 -16.56 -19.87
N THR A 157 -9.25 -17.07 -18.66
CA THR A 157 -10.38 -17.93 -18.28
C THR A 157 -11.21 -17.36 -17.13
N GLY A 158 -12.46 -16.98 -17.42
CA GLY A 158 -13.61 -17.12 -16.55
C GLY A 158 -13.61 -16.39 -15.19
N ARG A 159 -12.69 -15.47 -14.92
CA ARG A 159 -12.68 -14.74 -13.68
C ARG A 159 -13.98 -13.90 -13.57
N ARG A 160 -14.65 -13.99 -12.43
CA ARG A 160 -15.88 -13.21 -12.20
C ARG A 160 -15.59 -11.74 -12.52
N ARG A 161 -16.35 -11.14 -13.41
CA ARG A 161 -16.30 -9.74 -13.86
C ARG A 161 -16.06 -8.74 -12.72
N ARG A 162 -16.58 -9.05 -11.52
CA ARG A 162 -16.40 -8.24 -10.30
C ARG A 162 -14.92 -8.13 -9.85
N HIS A 163 -14.13 -9.19 -9.99
CA HIS A 163 -12.71 -9.14 -9.62
C HIS A 163 -11.89 -8.28 -10.58
N GLU A 164 -12.20 -8.35 -11.87
CA GLU A 164 -11.53 -7.50 -12.87
C GLU A 164 -11.90 -6.03 -12.69
N LEU A 165 -13.18 -5.72 -12.43
CA LEU A 165 -13.61 -4.35 -12.11
C LEU A 165 -12.91 -3.81 -10.86
N GLY A 166 -12.79 -4.62 -9.80
CA GLY A 166 -12.06 -4.23 -8.60
C GLY A 166 -10.59 -3.98 -8.85
N ARG A 167 -9.94 -4.82 -9.66
CA ARG A 167 -8.55 -4.62 -10.08
C ARG A 167 -8.39 -3.34 -10.89
N CYS A 168 -9.22 -3.13 -11.91
CA CYS A 168 -9.20 -1.91 -12.72
C CYS A 168 -9.42 -0.66 -11.86
N GLY A 169 -10.38 -0.69 -10.94
CA GLY A 169 -10.62 0.41 -10.01
C GLY A 169 -9.40 0.71 -9.14
N LEU A 170 -8.73 -0.34 -8.63
CA LEU A 170 -7.52 -0.18 -7.84
C LEU A 170 -6.35 0.36 -8.66
N VAL A 171 -6.17 -0.12 -9.91
CA VAL A 171 -5.13 0.39 -10.83
C VAL A 171 -5.37 1.87 -11.11
N VAL A 172 -6.60 2.26 -11.45
CA VAL A 172 -6.95 3.67 -11.70
C VAL A 172 -6.72 4.52 -10.44
N PHE A 173 -7.16 4.03 -9.28
CA PHE A 173 -6.93 4.73 -8.01
C PHE A 173 -5.43 4.94 -7.74
N LEU A 174 -4.62 3.89 -7.82
CA LEU A 174 -3.18 3.98 -7.56
C LEU A 174 -2.46 4.83 -8.61
N ALA A 175 -2.91 4.81 -9.87
CA ALA A 175 -2.35 5.65 -10.93
C ALA A 175 -2.61 7.14 -10.68
N ILE A 176 -3.80 7.50 -10.21
CA ILE A 176 -4.14 8.89 -9.85
C ILE A 176 -3.50 9.28 -8.52
N ALA A 177 -3.44 8.34 -7.57
CA ALA A 177 -2.94 8.59 -6.23
C ALA A 177 -1.44 8.89 -6.17
N ASN A 178 -0.66 8.40 -7.14
CA ASN A 178 0.79 8.50 -7.12
C ASN A 178 1.33 9.25 -8.35
N PRO A 179 2.02 10.37 -8.17
CA PRO A 179 2.58 11.15 -9.28
C PRO A 179 3.65 10.38 -10.09
N LEU A 180 4.33 9.41 -9.47
CA LEU A 180 5.32 8.58 -10.13
C LEU A 180 4.71 7.53 -11.08
N SER A 181 3.38 7.37 -11.06
CA SER A 181 2.66 6.46 -11.96
C SER A 181 2.90 6.76 -13.45
N VAL A 182 3.21 8.02 -13.77
CA VAL A 182 3.58 8.44 -15.14
C VAL A 182 4.77 7.62 -15.67
N LEU A 183 5.71 7.21 -14.81
CA LEU A 183 6.84 6.37 -15.19
C LEU A 183 6.42 4.95 -15.59
N LEU A 184 5.25 4.51 -15.16
CA LEU A 184 4.70 3.18 -15.46
C LEU A 184 3.70 3.22 -16.64
N ALA A 185 3.35 4.39 -17.15
CA ALA A 185 2.41 4.53 -18.26
C ALA A 185 2.77 3.68 -19.49
N PRO A 186 4.06 3.56 -19.90
CA PRO A 186 4.43 2.71 -21.03
C PRO A 186 4.15 1.21 -20.84
N LEU A 187 3.98 0.74 -19.61
CA LEU A 187 3.70 -0.68 -19.29
C LEU A 187 2.21 -1.02 -19.42
N GLY A 188 1.35 -0.03 -19.45
CA GLY A 188 -0.11 -0.19 -19.56
C GLY A 188 -0.64 -0.06 -21.00
N LEU A 189 0.22 0.27 -21.96
CA LEU A 189 -0.05 0.35 -23.39
C LEU A 189 0.33 -0.97 -24.07
#